data_9401a205f4ac33d0f53aca224fa9450b
#
_entry.id   9401a205f4ac33d0f53aca224fa9450b
#
_cell.length_a   1.000
_cell.length_b   1.000
_cell.length_c   1.000
_cell.angle_alpha   90.00
_cell.angle_beta   90.00
_cell.angle_gamma   90.00
#
_symmetry.space_group_name_H-M   'P 1'
#
loop_
_entity.id
_entity.type
_entity.pdbx_description
1 polymer ?
#
loop_
_entity_poly.entity_id
_entity_poly.type
_entity_poly.pdbx_seq_one_letter_code
_entity_poly.pdbx_strand_id
1 'polypeptide(L)'
;VSQAPIRFGMVGSGWRSEFFARLARALPGRLEVSGVVTRSAARAAQVEAEWGVPAFRSIGELRGTRPEFVIASVPWQITPEVVRDLVEQRVPVLAETPPAPDAEGLRALWAAVGGVTRPGGGGLVQVAEQYTLMPGHAARIALVRDGVIGRPTSVQVSSTHMYHAMSLIRHTLGVGFEPTTVTAQAFIAPLADPLSPRGWSDDLTPRDATTTLAFLDFGEARTGLYDFTDNQWWNPLRARRIVVRGSLGEIVDDTVVRMADPRTPVESPLVRRRTGTDLNLEGSEVHHISFDGQVVWRNDHLGASLSEDDLAVVDLLCRTGAWVRDSGPEPYPLSDGCQDHLLALAVEESARTHAPVTTALEAWATR
;
A
#
# COMPACT_ATOMS: atom_id res chain seq x y z
N VAL A 1 12.27 -27.83 2.22
CA VAL A 1 10.89 -28.34 2.09
C VAL A 1 10.08 -27.24 1.41
N SER A 2 9.57 -27.46 0.18
CA SER A 2 8.70 -26.50 -0.50
C SER A 2 7.41 -26.33 0.32
N GLN A 3 7.17 -25.14 0.83
CA GLN A 3 5.93 -24.82 1.52
C GLN A 3 4.79 -24.83 0.49
N ALA A 4 3.60 -25.35 0.85
CA ALA A 4 2.44 -25.35 -0.04
C ALA A 4 2.08 -23.92 -0.46
N PRO A 5 1.62 -23.67 -1.70
CA PRO A 5 1.17 -22.38 -2.14
C PRO A 5 0.14 -21.78 -1.18
N ILE A 6 0.16 -20.47 -1.04
CA ILE A 6 -0.85 -19.71 -0.29
C ILE A 6 -2.11 -19.66 -1.13
N ARG A 7 -3.21 -20.21 -0.60
CA ARG A 7 -4.49 -20.32 -1.29
C ARG A 7 -5.43 -19.21 -0.83
N PHE A 8 -5.84 -18.34 -1.75
CA PHE A 8 -6.76 -17.26 -1.43
C PHE A 8 -7.94 -17.20 -2.40
N GLY A 9 -9.07 -16.73 -1.90
CA GLY A 9 -10.25 -16.40 -2.70
C GLY A 9 -10.37 -14.91 -2.92
N MET A 10 -11.23 -14.50 -3.83
CA MET A 10 -11.54 -13.09 -4.08
C MET A 10 -13.05 -12.86 -4.15
N VAL A 11 -13.51 -11.75 -3.59
CA VAL A 11 -14.86 -11.20 -3.84
C VAL A 11 -14.70 -9.95 -4.68
N GLY A 12 -15.28 -9.98 -5.89
CA GLY A 12 -15.09 -8.95 -6.92
C GLY A 12 -14.23 -9.42 -8.07
N SER A 13 -14.46 -8.84 -9.25
CA SER A 13 -13.78 -9.21 -10.50
C SER A 13 -13.39 -7.97 -11.33
N GLY A 14 -12.99 -6.89 -10.65
CA GLY A 14 -12.44 -5.68 -11.26
C GLY A 14 -10.97 -5.84 -11.63
N TRP A 15 -10.37 -4.75 -12.14
CA TRP A 15 -8.97 -4.73 -12.56
C TRP A 15 -8.00 -5.15 -11.44
N ARG A 16 -8.33 -4.81 -10.19
CA ARG A 16 -7.47 -5.17 -9.04
C ARG A 16 -7.51 -6.67 -8.74
N SER A 17 -8.67 -7.32 -8.88
CA SER A 17 -8.76 -8.79 -8.78
C SER A 17 -8.00 -9.48 -9.91
N GLU A 18 -8.06 -8.94 -11.13
CA GLU A 18 -7.26 -9.43 -12.26
C GLU A 18 -5.76 -9.30 -11.98
N PHE A 19 -5.35 -8.21 -11.37
CA PHE A 19 -3.97 -7.99 -10.95
C PHE A 19 -3.49 -9.10 -9.99
N PHE A 20 -4.26 -9.45 -8.95
CA PHE A 20 -3.94 -10.57 -8.06
C PHE A 20 -3.90 -11.92 -8.79
N ALA A 21 -4.84 -12.18 -9.69
CA ALA A 21 -4.86 -13.41 -10.49
C ALA A 21 -3.62 -13.52 -11.39
N ARG A 22 -3.17 -12.41 -11.98
CA ARG A 22 -1.95 -12.34 -12.79
C ARG A 22 -0.71 -12.68 -11.95
N LEU A 23 -0.60 -12.14 -10.73
CA LEU A 23 0.51 -12.44 -9.83
C LEU A 23 0.54 -13.91 -9.41
N ALA A 24 -0.61 -14.50 -9.11
CA ALA A 24 -0.69 -15.93 -8.80
C ALA A 24 -0.24 -16.80 -9.97
N ARG A 25 -0.59 -16.44 -11.21
CA ARG A 25 -0.11 -17.13 -12.42
C ARG A 25 1.41 -16.97 -12.63
N ALA A 26 1.98 -15.81 -12.27
CA ALA A 26 3.43 -15.58 -12.35
C ALA A 26 4.21 -16.39 -11.29
N LEU A 27 3.58 -16.75 -10.18
CA LEU A 27 4.20 -17.42 -9.04
C LEU A 27 3.40 -18.67 -8.59
N PRO A 28 3.13 -19.65 -9.47
CA PRO A 28 2.25 -20.79 -9.16
C PRO A 28 2.76 -21.70 -8.02
N GLY A 29 4.06 -21.64 -7.75
CA GLY A 29 4.66 -22.36 -6.60
C GLY A 29 4.48 -21.65 -5.26
N ARG A 30 3.99 -20.41 -5.24
CA ARG A 30 3.82 -19.58 -4.04
C ARG A 30 2.37 -19.16 -3.78
N LEU A 31 1.61 -18.89 -4.84
CA LEU A 31 0.26 -18.31 -4.78
C LEU A 31 -0.72 -19.15 -5.62
N GLU A 32 -1.92 -19.35 -5.11
CA GLU A 32 -3.01 -20.05 -5.78
C GLU A 32 -4.33 -19.30 -5.56
N VAL A 33 -5.01 -18.91 -6.65
CA VAL A 33 -6.38 -18.39 -6.57
C VAL A 33 -7.34 -19.58 -6.50
N SER A 34 -8.02 -19.75 -5.38
CA SER A 34 -8.98 -20.83 -5.19
C SER A 34 -10.34 -20.56 -5.83
N GLY A 35 -10.64 -19.29 -6.14
CA GLY A 35 -11.85 -18.89 -6.85
C GLY A 35 -12.18 -17.41 -6.68
N VAL A 36 -13.15 -16.95 -7.48
CA VAL A 36 -13.60 -15.55 -7.53
C VAL A 36 -15.12 -15.48 -7.44
N VAL A 37 -15.64 -14.67 -6.53
CA VAL A 37 -17.09 -14.38 -6.47
C VAL A 37 -17.42 -13.23 -7.40
N THR A 38 -18.39 -13.43 -8.31
CA THR A 38 -18.83 -12.45 -9.31
C THR A 38 -20.32 -12.18 -9.22
N ARG A 39 -20.75 -10.98 -9.66
CA ARG A 39 -22.16 -10.56 -9.59
C ARG A 39 -23.06 -11.18 -10.67
N SER A 40 -22.52 -11.64 -11.81
CA SER A 40 -23.32 -12.17 -12.92
C SER A 40 -22.72 -13.46 -13.49
N ALA A 41 -23.55 -14.36 -13.99
CA ALA A 41 -23.10 -15.58 -14.64
C ALA A 41 -22.24 -15.29 -15.88
N ALA A 42 -22.57 -14.23 -16.63
CA ALA A 42 -21.76 -13.80 -17.78
C ALA A 42 -20.34 -13.39 -17.35
N ARG A 43 -20.19 -12.63 -16.23
CA ARG A 43 -18.88 -12.27 -15.70
C ARG A 43 -18.14 -13.48 -15.14
N ALA A 44 -18.86 -14.44 -14.53
CA ALA A 44 -18.26 -15.69 -14.08
C ALA A 44 -17.61 -16.45 -15.24
N ALA A 45 -18.37 -16.69 -16.32
CA ALA A 45 -17.86 -17.37 -17.52
C ALA A 45 -16.65 -16.64 -18.13
N GLN A 46 -16.68 -15.29 -18.14
CA GLN A 46 -15.56 -14.49 -18.64
C GLN A 46 -14.31 -14.65 -17.75
N VAL A 47 -14.45 -14.60 -16.42
CA VAL A 47 -13.34 -14.80 -15.46
C VAL A 47 -12.73 -16.19 -15.63
N GLU A 48 -13.55 -17.22 -15.76
CA GLU A 48 -13.07 -18.59 -15.99
C GLU A 48 -12.28 -18.71 -17.31
N ALA A 49 -12.80 -18.10 -18.38
CA ALA A 49 -12.14 -18.13 -19.68
C ALA A 49 -10.83 -17.32 -19.73
N GLU A 50 -10.81 -16.12 -19.14
CA GLU A 50 -9.68 -15.19 -19.24
C GLU A 50 -8.62 -15.43 -18.17
N TRP A 51 -9.05 -15.75 -16.94
CA TRP A 51 -8.12 -15.89 -15.79
C TRP A 51 -7.77 -17.35 -15.50
N GLY A 52 -8.55 -18.31 -16.00
CA GLY A 52 -8.33 -19.73 -15.75
C GLY A 52 -8.57 -20.13 -14.30
N VAL A 53 -9.42 -19.39 -13.57
CA VAL A 53 -9.76 -19.65 -12.16
C VAL A 53 -11.26 -19.87 -12.00
N PRO A 54 -11.69 -20.76 -11.05
CA PRO A 54 -13.10 -21.01 -10.81
C PRO A 54 -13.85 -19.73 -10.40
N ALA A 55 -15.05 -19.52 -10.92
CA ALA A 55 -15.88 -18.39 -10.56
C ALA A 55 -17.21 -18.85 -9.91
N PHE A 56 -17.60 -18.16 -8.86
CA PHE A 56 -18.72 -18.48 -8.00
C PHE A 56 -19.71 -17.33 -7.92
N ARG A 57 -20.93 -17.64 -7.41
CA ARG A 57 -22.02 -16.65 -7.26
C ARG A 57 -22.17 -16.19 -5.82
N SER A 58 -21.59 -16.89 -4.87
CA SER A 58 -21.70 -16.60 -3.44
C SER A 58 -20.39 -16.85 -2.68
N ILE A 59 -20.22 -16.19 -1.53
CA ILE A 59 -19.14 -16.44 -0.58
C ILE A 59 -19.21 -17.89 -0.07
N GLY A 60 -20.42 -18.43 0.12
CA GLY A 60 -20.59 -19.81 0.57
C GLY A 60 -20.01 -20.84 -0.39
N GLU A 61 -20.20 -20.66 -1.70
CA GLU A 61 -19.60 -21.52 -2.74
C GLU A 61 -18.07 -21.38 -2.74
N LEU A 62 -17.54 -20.15 -2.68
CA LEU A 62 -16.11 -19.88 -2.62
C LEU A 62 -15.47 -20.58 -1.40
N ARG A 63 -16.11 -20.53 -0.23
CA ARG A 63 -15.63 -21.20 0.99
C ARG A 63 -15.49 -22.71 0.82
N GLY A 64 -16.31 -23.34 -0.03
CA GLY A 64 -16.18 -24.76 -0.38
C GLY A 64 -14.81 -25.11 -0.96
N THR A 65 -14.09 -24.18 -1.54
CA THR A 65 -12.71 -24.35 -2.04
C THR A 65 -11.65 -24.27 -0.94
N ARG A 66 -12.01 -23.89 0.28
CA ARG A 66 -11.14 -23.74 1.46
C ARG A 66 -9.99 -22.77 1.25
N PRO A 67 -10.25 -21.51 0.89
CA PRO A 67 -9.22 -20.48 0.87
C PRO A 67 -8.68 -20.23 2.29
N GLU A 68 -7.41 -19.90 2.41
CA GLU A 68 -6.80 -19.52 3.71
C GLU A 68 -7.27 -18.13 4.13
N PHE A 69 -7.47 -17.25 3.17
CA PHE A 69 -8.09 -15.93 3.35
C PHE A 69 -8.83 -15.51 2.08
N VAL A 70 -9.64 -14.46 2.19
CA VAL A 70 -10.38 -13.90 1.06
C VAL A 70 -10.05 -12.42 0.91
N ILE A 71 -9.75 -12.01 -0.32
CA ILE A 71 -9.55 -10.60 -0.68
C ILE A 71 -10.91 -9.98 -1.00
N ALA A 72 -11.30 -8.93 -0.27
CA ALA A 72 -12.47 -8.11 -0.59
C ALA A 72 -12.04 -7.01 -1.60
N SER A 73 -12.18 -7.28 -2.89
CA SER A 73 -11.77 -6.40 -4.00
C SER A 73 -12.99 -5.90 -4.76
N VAL A 74 -13.78 -5.09 -4.09
CA VAL A 74 -15.04 -4.51 -4.57
C VAL A 74 -14.99 -2.98 -4.47
N PRO A 75 -15.93 -2.24 -5.10
CA PRO A 75 -15.98 -0.80 -4.90
C PRO A 75 -16.09 -0.45 -3.40
N TRP A 76 -15.34 0.57 -2.97
CA TRP A 76 -15.19 0.98 -1.58
C TRP A 76 -16.51 1.21 -0.82
N GLN A 77 -17.57 1.62 -1.53
CA GLN A 77 -18.90 1.83 -0.96
C GLN A 77 -19.53 0.54 -0.40
N ILE A 78 -19.17 -0.62 -0.98
CA ILE A 78 -19.70 -1.93 -0.58
C ILE A 78 -18.65 -2.80 0.16
N THR A 79 -17.39 -2.35 0.25
CA THR A 79 -16.34 -3.06 0.97
C THR A 79 -16.72 -3.37 2.41
N PRO A 80 -17.32 -2.42 3.21
CA PRO A 80 -17.70 -2.71 4.59
C PRO A 80 -18.74 -3.85 4.72
N GLU A 81 -19.68 -3.96 3.79
CA GLU A 81 -20.67 -5.04 3.76
C GLU A 81 -20.01 -6.39 3.51
N VAL A 82 -19.19 -6.49 2.45
CA VAL A 82 -18.49 -7.72 2.11
C VAL A 82 -17.54 -8.17 3.23
N VAL A 83 -16.82 -7.22 3.86
CA VAL A 83 -15.93 -7.52 4.99
C VAL A 83 -16.73 -8.08 6.17
N ARG A 84 -17.89 -7.49 6.52
CA ARG A 84 -18.75 -8.01 7.60
C ARG A 84 -19.23 -9.42 7.29
N ASP A 85 -19.74 -9.67 6.06
CA ASP A 85 -20.22 -10.99 5.65
C ASP A 85 -19.14 -12.07 5.77
N LEU A 86 -17.90 -11.75 5.39
CA LEU A 86 -16.74 -12.66 5.53
C LEU A 86 -16.39 -12.89 7.00
N VAL A 87 -16.36 -11.84 7.82
CA VAL A 87 -16.05 -11.92 9.26
C VAL A 87 -17.12 -12.71 10.04
N GLU A 88 -18.39 -12.53 9.73
CA GLU A 88 -19.49 -13.33 10.31
C GLU A 88 -19.30 -14.83 10.03
N GLN A 89 -18.74 -15.16 8.87
CA GLN A 89 -18.40 -16.52 8.48
C GLN A 89 -17.02 -16.98 8.99
N ARG A 90 -16.33 -16.19 9.82
CA ARG A 90 -15.01 -16.48 10.38
C ARG A 90 -13.92 -16.70 9.32
N VAL A 91 -14.03 -16.03 8.19
CA VAL A 91 -13.03 -16.06 7.13
C VAL A 91 -12.00 -14.93 7.36
N PRO A 92 -10.69 -15.18 7.38
CA PRO A 92 -9.68 -14.12 7.38
C PRO A 92 -9.80 -13.26 6.12
N VAL A 93 -9.75 -11.95 6.29
CA VAL A 93 -10.00 -10.98 5.21
C VAL A 93 -8.78 -10.12 4.94
N LEU A 94 -8.47 -9.94 3.66
CA LEU A 94 -7.61 -8.86 3.18
C LEU A 94 -8.51 -7.87 2.41
N ALA A 95 -8.84 -6.73 3.03
CA ALA A 95 -9.72 -5.72 2.43
C ALA A 95 -8.90 -4.77 1.54
N GLU A 96 -9.35 -4.53 0.29
CA GLU A 96 -8.76 -3.49 -0.57
C GLU A 96 -8.92 -2.10 0.04
N THR A 97 -8.01 -1.23 -0.32
CA THR A 97 -7.94 0.18 0.09
C THR A 97 -8.90 1.06 -0.69
N PRO A 98 -9.56 2.04 -0.04
CA PRO A 98 -9.71 2.18 1.40
C PRO A 98 -10.75 1.20 1.96
N PRO A 99 -10.71 0.84 3.26
CA PRO A 99 -11.62 -0.17 3.82
C PRO A 99 -13.08 0.31 3.95
N ALA A 100 -13.33 1.61 3.90
CA ALA A 100 -14.67 2.23 3.90
C ALA A 100 -14.63 3.59 3.18
N PRO A 101 -15.78 4.14 2.72
CA PRO A 101 -15.80 5.36 1.91
C PRO A 101 -15.49 6.65 2.67
N ASP A 102 -15.84 6.73 3.94
CA ASP A 102 -15.79 7.95 4.76
C ASP A 102 -15.55 7.63 6.25
N ALA A 103 -15.38 8.66 7.07
CA ALA A 103 -15.08 8.52 8.49
C ALA A 103 -16.20 7.79 9.28
N GLU A 104 -17.47 7.98 8.92
CA GLU A 104 -18.58 7.28 9.54
C GLU A 104 -18.53 5.78 9.19
N GLY A 105 -18.31 5.46 7.92
CA GLY A 105 -18.13 4.09 7.45
C GLY A 105 -16.94 3.39 8.11
N LEU A 106 -15.81 4.10 8.31
CA LEU A 106 -14.65 3.55 9.04
C LEU A 106 -15.02 3.20 10.48
N ARG A 107 -15.71 4.10 11.22
CA ARG A 107 -16.17 3.87 12.60
C ARG A 107 -17.16 2.72 12.67
N ALA A 108 -18.11 2.67 11.75
CA ALA A 108 -19.11 1.60 11.66
C ALA A 108 -18.48 0.24 11.35
N LEU A 109 -17.53 0.20 10.43
CA LEU A 109 -16.77 -1.02 10.12
C LEU A 109 -15.96 -1.47 11.34
N TRP A 110 -15.21 -0.56 11.98
CA TRP A 110 -14.45 -0.88 13.19
C TRP A 110 -15.31 -1.41 14.30
N ALA A 111 -16.45 -0.76 14.59
CA ALA A 111 -17.39 -1.21 15.60
C ALA A 111 -17.93 -2.62 15.33
N ALA A 112 -18.15 -2.96 14.06
CA ALA A 112 -18.66 -4.27 13.67
C ALA A 112 -17.61 -5.39 13.71
N VAL A 113 -16.36 -5.11 13.28
CA VAL A 113 -15.36 -6.17 13.05
C VAL A 113 -14.03 -5.97 13.76
N GLY A 114 -13.72 -4.78 14.25
CA GLY A 114 -12.42 -4.43 14.84
C GLY A 114 -12.04 -5.28 16.08
N GLY A 115 -13.02 -5.72 16.86
CA GLY A 115 -12.83 -6.60 18.01
C GLY A 115 -12.81 -8.10 17.68
N VAL A 116 -13.05 -8.49 16.43
CA VAL A 116 -13.10 -9.91 16.04
C VAL A 116 -11.69 -10.42 15.77
N THR A 117 -11.26 -11.39 16.57
CA THR A 117 -9.91 -11.96 16.50
C THR A 117 -9.93 -13.37 15.87
N ARG A 118 -8.76 -13.77 15.37
CA ARG A 118 -8.47 -15.15 14.93
C ARG A 118 -8.18 -16.05 16.14
N PRO A 119 -8.28 -17.37 15.97
CA PRO A 119 -7.88 -18.33 17.02
C PRO A 119 -6.41 -18.18 17.46
N GLY A 120 -5.49 -17.82 16.56
CA GLY A 120 -4.08 -17.57 16.84
C GLY A 120 -3.78 -16.16 17.39
N GLY A 121 -4.80 -15.35 17.62
CA GLY A 121 -4.68 -13.94 18.02
C GLY A 121 -4.62 -12.98 16.82
N GLY A 122 -4.62 -11.68 17.10
CA GLY A 122 -4.70 -10.63 16.08
C GLY A 122 -6.09 -10.48 15.47
N GLY A 123 -6.32 -9.40 14.72
CA GLY A 123 -7.59 -9.11 14.05
C GLY A 123 -7.89 -10.05 12.90
N LEU A 124 -9.18 -10.30 12.62
CA LEU A 124 -9.58 -11.14 11.48
C LEU A 124 -9.49 -10.39 10.14
N VAL A 125 -9.38 -9.06 10.16
CA VAL A 125 -9.33 -8.21 8.97
C VAL A 125 -8.00 -7.49 8.89
N GLN A 126 -7.35 -7.60 7.72
CA GLN A 126 -6.16 -6.86 7.33
C GLN A 126 -6.51 -5.98 6.11
N VAL A 127 -5.71 -4.95 5.85
CA VAL A 127 -5.90 -4.04 4.70
C VAL A 127 -4.82 -4.26 3.65
N ALA A 128 -5.19 -4.17 2.37
CA ALA A 128 -4.30 -4.41 1.25
C ALA A 128 -3.43 -3.18 0.92
N GLU A 129 -2.76 -2.63 1.94
CA GLU A 129 -1.82 -1.51 1.78
C GLU A 129 -0.40 -2.05 1.52
N GLN A 130 0.09 -1.87 0.30
CA GLN A 130 1.37 -2.42 -0.14
C GLN A 130 2.52 -1.40 -0.20
N TYR A 131 2.27 -0.09 -0.12
CA TYR A 131 3.29 0.91 -0.43
C TYR A 131 4.50 0.85 0.49
N THR A 132 4.33 0.52 1.77
CA THR A 132 5.46 0.33 2.70
C THR A 132 6.35 -0.86 2.34
N LEU A 133 5.84 -1.80 1.52
CA LEU A 133 6.56 -2.98 1.04
C LEU A 133 7.22 -2.78 -0.32
N MET A 134 6.94 -1.68 -1.03
CA MET A 134 7.63 -1.39 -2.29
C MET A 134 9.14 -1.30 -2.04
N PRO A 135 9.98 -1.94 -2.87
CA PRO A 135 11.42 -2.06 -2.64
C PRO A 135 12.11 -0.78 -2.19
N GLY A 136 11.88 0.32 -2.89
CA GLY A 136 12.47 1.62 -2.56
C GLY A 136 11.96 2.20 -1.23
N HIS A 137 10.66 2.07 -0.93
CA HIS A 137 10.10 2.54 0.33
C HIS A 137 10.54 1.67 1.50
N ALA A 138 10.53 0.35 1.33
CA ALA A 138 11.00 -0.60 2.34
C ALA A 138 12.47 -0.37 2.70
N ALA A 139 13.33 -0.11 1.69
CA ALA A 139 14.73 0.22 1.91
C ALA A 139 14.91 1.51 2.74
N ARG A 140 14.18 2.59 2.39
CA ARG A 140 14.24 3.86 3.16
C ARG A 140 13.73 3.69 4.59
N ILE A 141 12.60 3.00 4.77
CA ILE A 141 12.05 2.71 6.10
C ILE A 141 13.03 1.89 6.94
N ALA A 142 13.74 0.92 6.33
CA ALA A 142 14.79 0.18 7.02
C ALA A 142 15.91 1.10 7.51
N LEU A 143 16.44 2.00 6.65
CA LEU A 143 17.47 2.96 7.06
C LEU A 143 17.03 3.89 8.19
N VAL A 144 15.76 4.35 8.14
CA VAL A 144 15.19 5.18 9.22
C VAL A 144 15.11 4.39 10.52
N ARG A 145 14.62 3.15 10.47
CA ARG A 145 14.53 2.26 11.63
C ARG A 145 15.90 1.93 12.23
N ASP A 146 16.90 1.76 11.38
CA ASP A 146 18.27 1.50 11.79
C ASP A 146 18.99 2.76 12.32
N GLY A 147 18.30 3.92 12.34
CA GLY A 147 18.81 5.17 12.92
C GLY A 147 19.86 5.89 12.06
N VAL A 148 19.97 5.56 10.76
CA VAL A 148 20.99 6.12 9.85
C VAL A 148 20.94 7.65 9.78
N ILE A 149 19.74 8.23 9.86
CA ILE A 149 19.52 9.69 9.87
C ILE A 149 19.09 10.22 11.25
N GLY A 150 19.26 9.42 12.31
CA GLY A 150 18.78 9.73 13.65
C GLY A 150 17.26 9.63 13.78
N ARG A 151 16.66 10.42 14.71
CA ARG A 151 15.21 10.45 14.91
C ARG A 151 14.52 11.12 13.70
N PRO A 152 13.57 10.48 13.03
CA PRO A 152 12.84 11.13 11.94
C PRO A 152 11.94 12.26 12.48
N THR A 153 11.93 13.40 11.79
CA THR A 153 11.18 14.60 12.18
C THR A 153 10.22 15.08 11.10
N SER A 154 10.52 14.81 9.82
CA SER A 154 9.64 15.22 8.73
C SER A 154 9.70 14.21 7.59
N VAL A 155 8.55 13.92 6.99
CA VAL A 155 8.43 13.08 5.79
C VAL A 155 7.58 13.79 4.75
N GLN A 156 8.13 13.99 3.55
CA GLN A 156 7.39 14.46 2.38
C GLN A 156 7.12 13.31 1.44
N VAL A 157 5.87 13.17 1.02
CA VAL A 157 5.43 12.20 0.00
C VAL A 157 4.81 12.91 -1.18
N SER A 158 5.45 12.80 -2.34
CA SER A 158 4.97 13.27 -3.65
C SER A 158 5.01 12.13 -4.68
N SER A 159 4.81 10.90 -4.26
CA SER A 159 4.95 9.69 -5.10
C SER A 159 3.66 8.91 -5.26
N THR A 160 2.70 9.10 -4.36
CA THR A 160 1.41 8.41 -4.36
C THR A 160 0.35 9.28 -3.70
N HIS A 161 -0.92 8.85 -3.82
CA HIS A 161 -2.07 9.65 -3.40
C HIS A 161 -2.60 9.27 -2.01
N MET A 162 -3.24 10.22 -1.37
CA MET A 162 -4.14 10.12 -0.21
C MET A 162 -3.70 9.08 0.83
N TYR A 163 -4.51 8.06 1.12
CA TYR A 163 -4.27 7.07 2.16
C TYR A 163 -2.94 6.30 1.99
N HIS A 164 -2.48 6.06 0.78
CA HIS A 164 -1.16 5.47 0.53
C HIS A 164 -0.02 6.42 0.95
N ALA A 165 -0.17 7.72 0.71
CA ALA A 165 0.79 8.71 1.18
C ALA A 165 0.76 8.82 2.71
N MET A 166 -0.42 8.76 3.33
CA MET A 166 -0.58 8.77 4.79
C MET A 166 0.08 7.55 5.43
N SER A 167 -0.10 6.36 4.84
CA SER A 167 0.60 5.13 5.23
C SER A 167 2.13 5.31 5.24
N LEU A 168 2.70 5.81 4.14
CA LEU A 168 4.15 6.05 4.04
C LEU A 168 4.65 7.07 5.06
N ILE A 169 3.93 8.20 5.24
CA ILE A 169 4.28 9.24 6.21
C ILE A 169 4.28 8.65 7.62
N ARG A 170 3.20 8.00 8.03
CA ARG A 170 3.05 7.44 9.38
C ARG A 170 4.11 6.40 9.69
N HIS A 171 4.27 5.40 8.83
CA HIS A 171 5.21 4.30 9.05
C HIS A 171 6.67 4.77 9.02
N THR A 172 7.00 5.77 8.20
CA THR A 172 8.36 6.31 8.15
C THR A 172 8.68 7.18 9.37
N LEU A 173 7.72 7.97 9.87
CA LEU A 173 7.88 8.77 11.09
C LEU A 173 7.80 7.91 12.37
N GLY A 174 7.23 6.71 12.30
CA GLY A 174 6.92 5.92 13.47
C GLY A 174 5.83 6.55 14.35
N VAL A 175 4.84 7.22 13.72
CA VAL A 175 3.67 7.77 14.41
C VAL A 175 2.52 6.76 14.42
N GLY A 176 1.75 6.75 15.49
CA GLY A 176 0.64 5.84 15.70
C GLY A 176 -0.72 6.44 15.30
N PHE A 177 -1.58 6.58 16.30
CA PHE A 177 -2.98 6.99 16.15
C PHE A 177 -3.27 8.34 16.83
N GLU A 178 -2.23 9.11 17.09
CA GLU A 178 -2.33 10.40 17.76
C GLU A 178 -3.22 11.37 16.97
N PRO A 179 -4.00 12.24 17.66
CA PRO A 179 -4.70 13.32 17.00
C PRO A 179 -3.73 14.16 16.17
N THR A 180 -4.07 14.39 14.91
CA THR A 180 -3.24 15.05 13.93
C THR A 180 -3.92 16.30 13.41
N THR A 181 -3.24 17.44 13.40
CA THR A 181 -3.75 18.65 12.78
C THR A 181 -3.29 18.73 11.34
N VAL A 182 -4.23 18.81 10.41
CA VAL A 182 -4.02 18.86 8.96
C VAL A 182 -4.39 20.24 8.43
N THR A 183 -3.49 20.83 7.67
CA THR A 183 -3.76 22.06 6.89
C THR A 183 -3.47 21.75 5.43
N ALA A 184 -4.47 21.90 4.56
CA ALA A 184 -4.34 21.55 3.16
C ALA A 184 -4.97 22.61 2.24
N GLN A 185 -4.46 22.65 1.01
CA GLN A 185 -5.01 23.44 -0.08
C GLN A 185 -4.99 22.63 -1.36
N ALA A 186 -6.01 22.81 -2.18
CA ALA A 186 -6.05 22.29 -3.55
C ALA A 186 -6.16 23.48 -4.52
N PHE A 187 -5.47 23.35 -5.65
CA PHE A 187 -5.57 24.31 -6.74
C PHE A 187 -5.58 23.60 -8.08
N ILE A 188 -6.17 24.24 -9.08
CA ILE A 188 -6.27 23.73 -10.44
C ILE A 188 -5.32 24.53 -11.32
N ALA A 189 -4.50 23.84 -12.10
CA ALA A 189 -3.59 24.45 -13.05
C ALA A 189 -3.49 23.60 -14.33
N PRO A 190 -3.23 24.21 -15.51
CA PRO A 190 -3.07 23.48 -16.74
C PRO A 190 -1.84 22.56 -16.70
N LEU A 191 -2.02 21.30 -17.09
CA LEU A 191 -0.96 20.30 -17.22
C LEU A 191 -1.22 19.41 -18.43
N ALA A 192 -0.19 19.19 -19.27
CA ALA A 192 -0.26 18.15 -20.28
C ALA A 192 -0.18 16.77 -19.61
N ASP A 193 -0.96 15.81 -20.11
CA ASP A 193 -1.02 14.46 -19.58
C ASP A 193 -0.80 13.44 -20.70
N PRO A 194 0.48 13.23 -21.10
CA PRO A 194 0.81 12.45 -22.29
C PRO A 194 0.76 10.94 -22.08
N LEU A 195 0.63 10.44 -20.85
CA LEU A 195 0.68 9.01 -20.55
C LEU A 195 -0.44 8.59 -19.60
N SER A 196 -1.13 7.52 -19.95
CA SER A 196 -2.18 6.90 -19.16
C SER A 196 -1.99 5.37 -19.13
N PRO A 197 -2.81 4.63 -18.36
CA PRO A 197 -2.83 3.16 -18.43
C PRO A 197 -3.10 2.59 -19.85
N ARG A 198 -3.62 3.41 -20.75
CA ARG A 198 -3.89 3.02 -22.16
C ARG A 198 -2.69 3.28 -23.08
N GLY A 199 -1.60 3.87 -22.56
CA GLY A 199 -0.40 4.20 -23.31
C GLY A 199 -0.25 5.70 -23.57
N TRP A 200 0.65 6.04 -24.50
CA TRP A 200 1.00 7.41 -24.88
C TRP A 200 -0.09 8.06 -25.71
N SER A 201 -0.22 9.38 -25.56
CA SER A 201 -1.06 10.26 -26.36
C SER A 201 -0.19 11.25 -27.12
N ASP A 202 -0.53 11.51 -28.40
CA ASP A 202 0.08 12.56 -29.20
C ASP A 202 -0.50 13.95 -28.86
N ASP A 203 -1.60 14.00 -28.09
CA ASP A 203 -2.23 15.25 -27.65
C ASP A 203 -1.53 15.77 -26.39
N LEU A 204 -0.73 16.82 -26.54
CA LEU A 204 -0.04 17.53 -25.47
C LEU A 204 -0.80 18.79 -25.00
N THR A 205 -2.07 18.96 -25.40
CA THR A 205 -2.87 20.10 -24.96
C THR A 205 -3.03 20.07 -23.44
N PRO A 206 -2.57 21.12 -22.71
CA PRO A 206 -2.75 21.19 -21.27
C PRO A 206 -4.23 21.21 -20.88
N ARG A 207 -4.59 20.45 -19.86
CA ARG A 207 -5.93 20.37 -19.28
C ARG A 207 -5.86 20.67 -17.80
N ASP A 208 -6.97 21.06 -17.22
CA ASP A 208 -7.07 21.30 -15.79
C ASP A 208 -6.67 20.03 -15.02
N ALA A 209 -5.71 20.19 -14.14
CA ALA A 209 -5.23 19.14 -13.22
C ALA A 209 -5.21 19.71 -11.80
N THR A 210 -5.76 18.94 -10.86
CA THR A 210 -5.81 19.33 -9.46
C THR A 210 -4.52 18.93 -8.76
N THR A 211 -3.89 19.87 -8.06
CA THR A 211 -2.78 19.60 -7.14
C THR A 211 -3.25 19.84 -5.72
N THR A 212 -3.03 18.88 -4.84
CA THR A 212 -3.29 18.99 -3.40
C THR A 212 -1.98 19.05 -2.64
N LEU A 213 -1.84 20.07 -1.80
CA LEU A 213 -0.72 20.25 -0.87
C LEU A 213 -1.25 20.18 0.55
N ALA A 214 -0.60 19.40 1.43
CA ALA A 214 -0.99 19.33 2.83
C ALA A 214 0.23 19.30 3.75
N PHE A 215 0.04 19.89 4.93
CA PHE A 215 0.92 19.81 6.08
C PHE A 215 0.17 19.09 7.20
N LEU A 216 0.79 18.07 7.78
CA LEU A 216 0.27 17.27 8.88
C LEU A 216 1.17 17.47 10.11
N ASP A 217 0.60 17.91 11.21
CA ASP A 217 1.30 18.02 12.50
C ASP A 217 0.84 16.88 13.43
N PHE A 218 1.76 15.94 13.68
CA PHE A 218 1.54 14.80 14.57
C PHE A 218 1.93 15.09 16.02
N GLY A 219 2.35 16.32 16.31
CA GLY A 219 2.93 16.65 17.62
C GLY A 219 4.35 16.16 17.79
N GLU A 220 4.98 16.48 18.92
CA GLU A 220 6.36 16.08 19.28
C GLU A 220 7.41 16.39 18.19
N ALA A 221 7.23 17.47 17.44
CA ALA A 221 8.06 17.88 16.31
C ALA A 221 8.15 16.82 15.19
N ARG A 222 7.07 16.09 14.94
CA ARG A 222 6.94 15.15 13.81
C ARG A 222 5.91 15.70 12.81
N THR A 223 6.32 15.84 11.56
CA THR A 223 5.49 16.47 10.52
C THR A 223 5.44 15.65 9.24
N GLY A 224 4.29 15.67 8.59
CA GLY A 224 4.09 15.14 7.24
C GLY A 224 3.87 16.25 6.23
N LEU A 225 4.37 16.06 5.02
CA LEU A 225 4.09 16.89 3.86
C LEU A 225 3.55 16.01 2.74
N TYR A 226 2.41 16.38 2.19
CA TYR A 226 1.78 15.72 1.05
C TYR A 226 1.71 16.68 -0.12
N ASP A 227 2.13 16.22 -1.30
CA ASP A 227 2.16 16.98 -2.54
C ASP A 227 1.83 16.03 -3.69
N PHE A 228 0.66 16.16 -4.27
CA PHE A 228 0.25 15.26 -5.34
C PHE A 228 -0.65 15.96 -6.36
N THR A 229 -0.32 15.77 -7.63
CA THR A 229 -1.12 16.23 -8.77
C THR A 229 -1.88 15.06 -9.37
N ASP A 230 -3.11 15.26 -9.81
CA ASP A 230 -3.92 14.25 -10.51
C ASP A 230 -3.11 13.52 -11.58
N ASN A 231 -3.28 12.19 -11.65
CA ASN A 231 -2.58 11.29 -12.57
C ASN A 231 -1.04 11.29 -12.47
N GLN A 232 -0.46 11.78 -11.36
CA GLN A 232 1.00 11.85 -11.18
C GLN A 232 1.70 10.48 -11.29
N TRP A 233 0.98 9.38 -11.06
CA TRP A 233 1.55 8.03 -11.25
C TRP A 233 1.99 7.75 -12.68
N TRP A 234 1.26 8.30 -13.65
CA TRP A 234 1.46 8.07 -15.08
C TRP A 234 2.15 9.26 -15.73
N ASN A 235 1.90 10.48 -15.23
CA ASN A 235 2.35 11.69 -15.88
C ASN A 235 3.88 11.88 -15.71
N PRO A 236 4.68 11.77 -16.81
CA PRO A 236 6.13 11.91 -16.76
C PRO A 236 6.60 13.34 -16.49
N LEU A 237 5.69 14.33 -16.53
CA LEU A 237 5.99 15.75 -16.27
C LEU A 237 5.92 16.08 -14.76
N ARG A 238 5.62 15.09 -13.91
CA ARG A 238 5.63 15.21 -12.44
C ARG A 238 6.58 14.19 -11.84
N ALA A 239 7.64 14.66 -11.20
CA ALA A 239 8.56 13.81 -10.49
C ALA A 239 7.90 13.19 -9.27
N ARG A 240 8.20 11.91 -9.01
CA ARG A 240 7.90 11.25 -7.75
C ARG A 240 9.01 11.56 -6.77
N ARG A 241 8.68 12.07 -5.58
CA ARG A 241 9.66 12.48 -4.57
C ARG A 241 9.30 11.94 -3.21
N ILE A 242 10.32 11.50 -2.49
CA ILE A 242 10.25 11.16 -1.06
C ILE A 242 11.41 11.88 -0.37
N VAL A 243 11.09 12.70 0.62
CA VAL A 243 12.12 13.32 1.47
C VAL A 243 11.85 12.91 2.92
N VAL A 244 12.86 12.37 3.59
CA VAL A 244 12.79 12.02 5.00
C VAL A 244 13.88 12.79 5.74
N ARG A 245 13.50 13.68 6.65
CA ARG A 245 14.45 14.44 7.48
C ARG A 245 14.53 13.84 8.87
N GLY A 246 15.74 13.68 9.33
CA GLY A 246 16.04 13.21 10.68
C GLY A 246 17.01 14.14 11.41
N SER A 247 17.22 13.87 12.69
CA SER A 247 18.08 14.71 13.54
C SER A 247 19.58 14.67 13.19
N LEU A 248 20.02 13.66 12.40
CA LEU A 248 21.43 13.44 12.03
C LEU A 248 21.64 13.33 10.51
N GLY A 249 20.63 13.56 9.71
CA GLY A 249 20.72 13.49 8.26
C GLY A 249 19.38 13.57 7.57
N GLU A 250 19.39 13.38 6.26
CA GLU A 250 18.14 13.29 5.47
C GLU A 250 18.28 12.28 4.32
N ILE A 251 17.15 11.78 3.86
CA ILE A 251 17.04 10.96 2.65
C ILE A 251 16.23 11.76 1.63
N VAL A 252 16.79 12.00 0.46
CA VAL A 252 16.10 12.61 -0.68
C VAL A 252 16.07 11.59 -1.80
N ASP A 253 14.90 11.04 -2.08
CA ASP A 253 14.72 9.93 -3.02
C ASP A 253 15.67 8.74 -2.71
N ASP A 254 16.71 8.55 -3.49
CA ASP A 254 17.69 7.48 -3.29
C ASP A 254 19.03 7.98 -2.74
N THR A 255 19.12 9.24 -2.33
CA THR A 255 20.33 9.84 -1.77
C THR A 255 20.20 10.05 -0.27
N VAL A 256 21.18 9.59 0.50
CA VAL A 256 21.25 9.73 1.96
C VAL A 256 22.39 10.65 2.32
N VAL A 257 22.09 11.76 3.01
CA VAL A 257 23.09 12.68 3.59
C VAL A 257 23.13 12.45 5.09
N ARG A 258 24.30 12.16 5.64
CA ARG A 258 24.50 11.91 7.06
C ARG A 258 25.90 12.27 7.53
N MET A 259 26.13 12.34 8.82
CA MET A 259 27.48 12.49 9.37
C MET A 259 28.18 11.13 9.45
N ALA A 260 29.39 11.03 8.92
CA ALA A 260 30.26 9.88 9.12
C ALA A 260 30.97 9.99 10.50
N ASP A 261 31.36 11.21 10.88
CA ASP A 261 31.91 11.61 12.17
C ASP A 261 31.48 13.09 12.45
N PRO A 262 31.78 13.67 13.62
CA PRO A 262 31.31 15.01 13.99
C PRO A 262 31.71 16.17 13.05
N ARG A 263 32.56 15.92 12.07
CA ARG A 263 33.07 16.96 11.16
C ARG A 263 32.96 16.59 9.69
N THR A 264 32.48 15.37 9.36
CA THR A 264 32.52 14.83 8.00
C THR A 264 31.09 14.46 7.53
N PRO A 265 30.36 15.37 6.86
CA PRO A 265 29.14 14.98 6.18
C PRO A 265 29.48 14.11 4.96
N VAL A 266 28.71 13.07 4.75
CA VAL A 266 28.83 12.17 3.59
C VAL A 266 27.50 12.05 2.88
N GLU A 267 27.56 11.86 1.57
CA GLU A 267 26.42 11.55 0.74
C GLU A 267 26.63 10.15 0.14
N SER A 268 25.65 9.27 0.33
CA SER A 268 25.69 7.89 -0.15
C SER A 268 24.38 7.53 -0.85
N PRO A 269 24.42 6.85 -2.01
CA PRO A 269 23.22 6.44 -2.71
C PRO A 269 22.65 5.13 -2.16
N LEU A 270 21.31 4.97 -2.26
CA LEU A 270 20.65 3.68 -2.33
C LEU A 270 20.86 3.11 -3.73
N VAL A 271 21.58 2.01 -3.84
CA VAL A 271 21.95 1.41 -5.13
C VAL A 271 21.02 0.25 -5.45
N ARG A 272 20.21 0.40 -6.50
CA ARG A 272 19.39 -0.70 -7.05
C ARG A 272 20.23 -1.54 -8.00
N ARG A 273 20.38 -2.83 -7.70
CA ARG A 273 20.96 -3.81 -8.62
C ARG A 273 19.85 -4.52 -9.37
N ARG A 274 19.96 -4.56 -10.69
CA ARG A 274 18.98 -5.20 -11.58
C ARG A 274 19.59 -6.39 -12.29
N THR A 275 18.77 -7.44 -12.49
CA THR A 275 19.11 -8.53 -13.42
C THR A 275 19.17 -7.98 -14.83
N GLY A 276 19.99 -8.59 -15.71
CA GLY A 276 20.11 -8.20 -17.12
C GLY A 276 20.78 -6.86 -17.39
N THR A 277 21.01 -6.01 -16.38
CA THR A 277 21.71 -4.72 -16.48
C THR A 277 22.99 -4.72 -15.66
N ASP A 278 22.87 -4.86 -14.34
CA ASP A 278 24.00 -4.84 -13.41
C ASP A 278 24.55 -6.24 -13.12
N LEU A 279 23.76 -7.25 -13.37
CA LEU A 279 24.10 -8.66 -13.15
C LEU A 279 23.86 -9.45 -14.45
N ASN A 280 24.72 -10.44 -14.72
CA ASN A 280 24.58 -11.30 -15.89
C ASN A 280 23.49 -12.38 -15.66
N LEU A 281 22.24 -11.94 -15.43
CA LEU A 281 21.06 -12.75 -15.24
C LEU A 281 19.96 -12.29 -16.21
N GLU A 282 19.06 -13.18 -16.58
CA GLU A 282 17.92 -12.84 -17.43
C GLU A 282 16.94 -11.88 -16.75
N GLY A 283 16.18 -11.13 -17.57
CA GLY A 283 15.17 -10.18 -17.12
C GLY A 283 15.74 -8.82 -16.72
N SER A 284 14.89 -7.97 -16.13
CA SER A 284 15.25 -6.63 -15.66
C SER A 284 14.61 -6.33 -14.28
N GLU A 285 14.52 -7.34 -13.44
CA GLU A 285 13.97 -7.22 -12.09
C GLU A 285 14.97 -6.55 -11.15
N VAL A 286 14.47 -5.88 -10.11
CA VAL A 286 15.30 -5.46 -8.98
C VAL A 286 15.73 -6.71 -8.22
N HIS A 287 17.04 -6.94 -8.12
CA HIS A 287 17.61 -8.05 -7.36
C HIS A 287 17.73 -7.70 -5.87
N HIS A 288 18.31 -6.54 -5.58
CA HIS A 288 18.40 -6.00 -4.23
C HIS A 288 18.64 -4.49 -4.27
N ILE A 289 18.45 -3.87 -3.11
CA ILE A 289 18.87 -2.50 -2.85
C ILE A 289 19.92 -2.53 -1.75
N SER A 290 21.01 -1.81 -1.95
CA SER A 290 22.10 -1.69 -0.99
C SER A 290 22.37 -0.24 -0.61
N PHE A 291 22.93 -0.04 0.59
CA PHE A 291 23.39 1.23 1.12
C PHE A 291 24.74 1.00 1.84
N ASP A 292 25.74 1.83 1.56
CA ASP A 292 27.11 1.69 2.11
C ASP A 292 27.65 0.25 2.04
N GLY A 293 27.40 -0.45 0.93
CA GLY A 293 27.84 -1.83 0.71
C GLY A 293 27.02 -2.91 1.44
N GLN A 294 26.01 -2.54 2.22
CA GLN A 294 25.12 -3.47 2.91
C GLN A 294 23.79 -3.62 2.15
N VAL A 295 23.27 -4.85 2.03
CA VAL A 295 21.96 -5.09 1.44
C VAL A 295 20.87 -4.73 2.45
N VAL A 296 20.04 -3.74 2.10
CA VAL A 296 18.94 -3.23 2.94
C VAL A 296 17.56 -3.73 2.51
N TRP A 297 17.45 -4.21 1.28
CA TRP A 297 16.27 -4.90 0.76
C TRP A 297 16.68 -5.95 -0.30
N ARG A 298 15.98 -7.08 -0.34
CA ARG A 298 16.23 -8.18 -1.29
C ARG A 298 14.93 -8.68 -1.90
N ASN A 299 14.98 -9.01 -3.19
CA ASN A 299 13.88 -9.66 -3.90
C ASN A 299 13.92 -11.19 -3.66
N ASP A 300 12.90 -11.71 -2.99
CA ASP A 300 12.74 -13.14 -2.73
C ASP A 300 11.96 -13.88 -3.85
N HIS A 301 11.60 -13.18 -4.93
CA HIS A 301 10.74 -13.66 -6.02
C HIS A 301 11.41 -13.57 -7.40
N LEU A 302 12.73 -13.63 -7.46
CA LEU A 302 13.49 -13.54 -8.71
C LEU A 302 13.04 -14.57 -9.75
N GLY A 303 13.02 -14.15 -11.00
CA GLY A 303 12.67 -14.99 -12.15
C GLY A 303 11.19 -14.94 -12.55
N ALA A 304 10.38 -14.16 -11.85
CA ALA A 304 8.95 -13.99 -12.16
C ALA A 304 8.65 -12.74 -13.02
N SER A 305 9.66 -11.95 -13.38
CA SER A 305 9.57 -10.73 -14.18
C SER A 305 8.61 -9.69 -13.58
N LEU A 306 8.73 -9.45 -12.28
CA LEU A 306 7.86 -8.58 -11.50
C LEU A 306 8.39 -7.14 -11.44
N SER A 307 7.48 -6.17 -11.56
CA SER A 307 7.75 -4.76 -11.25
C SER A 307 7.89 -4.53 -9.73
N GLU A 308 8.37 -3.36 -9.31
CA GLU A 308 8.47 -3.03 -7.88
C GLU A 308 7.09 -2.99 -7.19
N ASP A 309 6.02 -2.61 -7.90
CA ASP A 309 4.65 -2.67 -7.38
C ASP A 309 4.15 -4.12 -7.28
N ASP A 310 4.41 -4.94 -8.30
CA ASP A 310 4.12 -6.38 -8.25
C ASP A 310 4.78 -7.06 -7.05
N LEU A 311 6.06 -6.76 -6.80
CA LEU A 311 6.81 -7.30 -5.67
C LEU A 311 6.19 -6.92 -4.33
N ALA A 312 5.76 -5.67 -4.17
CA ALA A 312 5.10 -5.21 -2.96
C ALA A 312 3.79 -5.96 -2.68
N VAL A 313 2.99 -6.17 -3.72
CA VAL A 313 1.72 -6.92 -3.60
C VAL A 313 1.97 -8.41 -3.34
N VAL A 314 2.96 -9.01 -4.00
CA VAL A 314 3.34 -10.42 -3.71
C VAL A 314 3.82 -10.57 -2.27
N ASP A 315 4.64 -9.63 -1.77
CA ASP A 315 5.10 -9.63 -0.38
C ASP A 315 3.91 -9.50 0.59
N LEU A 316 2.93 -8.64 0.28
CA LEU A 316 1.72 -8.50 1.07
C LEU A 316 0.93 -9.81 1.13
N LEU A 317 0.72 -10.47 -0.02
CA LEU A 317 0.03 -11.76 -0.08
C LEU A 317 0.79 -12.84 0.70
N CYS A 318 2.12 -12.88 0.58
CA CYS A 318 2.98 -13.81 1.32
C CYS A 318 2.91 -13.56 2.83
N ARG A 319 2.94 -12.32 3.27
CA ARG A 319 2.77 -11.93 4.69
C ARG A 319 1.37 -12.26 5.19
N THR A 320 0.33 -12.06 4.37
CA THR A 320 -1.04 -12.47 4.71
C THR A 320 -1.14 -13.98 4.88
N GLY A 321 -0.53 -14.76 3.99
CA GLY A 321 -0.42 -16.21 4.13
C GLY A 321 0.33 -16.65 5.40
N ALA A 322 1.46 -16.00 5.69
CA ALA A 322 2.22 -16.27 6.92
C ALA A 322 1.40 -15.95 8.18
N TRP A 323 0.70 -14.83 8.17
CA TRP A 323 -0.19 -14.43 9.26
C TRP A 323 -1.32 -15.45 9.49
N VAL A 324 -2.04 -15.88 8.46
CA VAL A 324 -3.12 -16.88 8.63
C VAL A 324 -2.62 -18.25 9.06
N ARG A 325 -1.36 -18.57 8.78
CA ARG A 325 -0.67 -19.81 9.20
C ARG A 325 0.03 -19.69 10.56
N ASP A 326 -0.18 -18.61 11.30
CA ASP A 326 0.48 -18.29 12.58
C ASP A 326 2.02 -18.34 12.54
N SER A 327 2.59 -18.04 11.37
CA SER A 327 4.04 -18.02 11.11
C SER A 327 4.61 -16.63 10.86
N GLY A 328 3.79 -15.57 10.98
CA GLY A 328 4.17 -14.17 10.81
C GLY A 328 3.21 -13.20 11.50
N PRO A 329 3.62 -11.93 11.65
CA PRO A 329 2.78 -10.89 12.23
C PRO A 329 1.62 -10.50 11.29
N GLU A 330 0.71 -9.69 11.81
CA GLU A 330 -0.32 -9.02 11.01
C GLU A 330 0.33 -8.19 9.90
N PRO A 331 -0.04 -8.41 8.62
CA PRO A 331 0.62 -7.72 7.50
C PRO A 331 0.31 -6.23 7.45
N TYR A 332 -0.94 -5.84 7.66
CA TYR A 332 -1.41 -4.47 7.77
C TYR A 332 -2.76 -4.41 8.50
N PRO A 333 -2.77 -4.15 9.80
CA PRO A 333 -3.98 -4.18 10.61
C PRO A 333 -5.08 -3.24 10.12
N LEU A 334 -6.35 -3.61 10.31
CA LEU A 334 -7.49 -2.75 9.97
C LEU A 334 -7.41 -1.38 10.64
N SER A 335 -6.86 -1.30 11.86
CA SER A 335 -6.62 -0.04 12.59
C SER A 335 -5.75 0.93 11.79
N ASP A 336 -4.66 0.43 11.20
CA ASP A 336 -3.75 1.25 10.40
C ASP A 336 -4.42 1.72 9.11
N GLY A 337 -5.12 0.84 8.39
CA GLY A 337 -5.87 1.23 7.20
C GLY A 337 -6.98 2.24 7.48
N CYS A 338 -7.66 2.13 8.64
CA CYS A 338 -8.64 3.13 9.09
C CYS A 338 -7.97 4.48 9.38
N GLN A 339 -6.83 4.48 10.07
CA GLN A 339 -6.11 5.71 10.40
C GLN A 339 -5.58 6.41 9.16
N ASP A 340 -5.00 5.67 8.21
CA ASP A 340 -4.49 6.24 6.97
C ASP A 340 -5.59 6.92 6.17
N HIS A 341 -6.75 6.26 6.07
CA HIS A 341 -7.87 6.86 5.34
C HIS A 341 -8.50 8.03 6.09
N LEU A 342 -8.57 7.98 7.43
CA LEU A 342 -9.04 9.10 8.24
C LEU A 342 -8.18 10.36 8.01
N LEU A 343 -6.85 10.21 7.94
CA LEU A 343 -5.94 11.32 7.63
C LEU A 343 -6.12 11.83 6.21
N ALA A 344 -6.33 10.94 5.23
CA ALA A 344 -6.63 11.32 3.86
C ALA A 344 -7.93 12.13 3.76
N LEU A 345 -8.98 11.71 4.45
CA LEU A 345 -10.24 12.45 4.53
C LEU A 345 -10.08 13.83 5.21
N ALA A 346 -9.21 13.93 6.23
CA ALA A 346 -8.88 15.21 6.85
C ALA A 346 -8.13 16.15 5.89
N VAL A 347 -7.28 15.63 4.99
CA VAL A 347 -6.65 16.40 3.92
C VAL A 347 -7.71 16.93 2.95
N GLU A 348 -8.64 16.09 2.50
CA GLU A 348 -9.74 16.51 1.61
C GLU A 348 -10.63 17.57 2.25
N GLU A 349 -11.00 17.36 3.50
CA GLU A 349 -11.85 18.31 4.23
C GLU A 349 -11.16 19.65 4.44
N SER A 350 -9.87 19.65 4.85
CA SER A 350 -9.09 20.85 5.01
C SER A 350 -8.92 21.62 3.70
N ALA A 351 -8.62 20.91 2.60
CA ALA A 351 -8.51 21.51 1.28
C ALA A 351 -9.84 22.12 0.80
N ARG A 352 -10.97 21.47 1.10
CA ARG A 352 -12.31 21.94 0.72
C ARG A 352 -12.78 23.14 1.55
N THR A 353 -12.48 23.15 2.85
CA THR A 353 -12.96 24.20 3.77
C THR A 353 -11.99 25.36 3.91
N HIS A 354 -10.75 25.20 3.43
CA HIS A 354 -9.64 26.14 3.64
C HIS A 354 -9.36 26.43 5.14
N ALA A 355 -9.64 25.44 5.99
CA ALA A 355 -9.43 25.53 7.44
C ALA A 355 -8.65 24.30 7.95
N PRO A 356 -7.88 24.45 9.03
CA PRO A 356 -7.26 23.29 9.68
C PRO A 356 -8.31 22.30 10.17
N VAL A 357 -8.03 21.01 10.03
CA VAL A 357 -8.83 19.89 10.53
C VAL A 357 -7.99 19.10 11.52
N THR A 358 -8.47 18.89 12.73
CA THR A 358 -7.81 18.03 13.72
C THR A 358 -8.59 16.72 13.85
N THR A 359 -7.93 15.59 13.62
CA THR A 359 -8.54 14.26 13.78
C THR A 359 -8.74 13.95 15.27
N ALA A 360 -9.77 13.18 15.58
CA ALA A 360 -9.98 12.67 16.92
C ALA A 360 -9.10 11.42 17.19
N LEU A 361 -8.89 11.10 18.46
CA LEU A 361 -8.42 9.78 18.87
C LEU A 361 -9.58 8.80 18.70
N GLU A 362 -9.45 7.88 17.78
CA GLU A 362 -10.50 6.95 17.39
C GLU A 362 -10.46 5.64 18.20
N ALA A 363 -11.56 4.87 18.17
CA ALA A 363 -11.65 3.61 18.91
C ALA A 363 -10.62 2.55 18.49
N TRP A 364 -10.05 2.63 17.29
CA TRP A 364 -8.99 1.71 16.83
C TRP A 364 -7.60 2.03 17.41
N ALA A 365 -7.42 3.15 18.08
CA ALA A 365 -6.17 3.54 18.72
C ALA A 365 -5.89 2.78 20.05
N THR A 366 -6.88 2.13 20.61
CA THR A 366 -6.82 1.52 21.97
C THR A 366 -6.60 0.00 21.95
N ARG A 367 -5.95 -0.52 20.92
CA ARG A 367 -5.62 -1.96 20.81
C ARG A 367 -4.35 -2.35 21.54
#